data_fefbf8337eef70116e6be53b596a8152
#
_entry.id   fefbf8337eef70116e6be53b596a8152
#
_cell.length_a   1.000
_cell.length_b   1.000
_cell.length_c   1.000
_cell.angle_alpha   90.00
_cell.angle_beta   90.00
_cell.angle_gamma   90.00
#
_symmetry.space_group_name_H-M   'P 1'
#
loop_
_entity.id
_entity.type
_entity.pdbx_description
1 polymer ?
#
loop_
_entity_poly.entity_id
_entity_poly.type
_entity_poly.pdbx_seq_one_letter_code
_entity_poly.pdbx_strand_id
1 'polypeptide(L)'
;MAWTRDELEAAFGNYRKTVIEATRTGDWNVFADQFTEDATYHEHAFGTFAGREEIRRWVTRTMAAFPGNRMPEFPVSWYVIDEERGWVVCEIQNPMEDPGDGTEHGAANITILHYAGDNLWSHEEDAYNPMNFLSMAKTWCRHAEAAGHLPEDARAWLDRMSRVPG
;
A
#
# COMPACT_ATOMS: atom_id res chain seq x y z
N MET A 1 -3.36 28.63 -6.32
CA MET A 1 -4.25 28.35 -7.45
C MET A 1 -4.97 27.06 -7.19
N ALA A 2 -6.25 27.00 -7.48
CA ALA A 2 -6.97 25.74 -7.43
C ALA A 2 -6.53 24.87 -8.61
N TRP A 3 -6.41 23.57 -8.38
CA TRP A 3 -6.11 22.59 -9.41
C TRP A 3 -7.39 22.29 -10.23
N THR A 4 -7.24 21.91 -11.47
CA THR A 4 -8.41 21.46 -12.25
C THR A 4 -8.71 20.00 -11.96
N ARG A 5 -10.01 19.65 -12.03
CA ARG A 5 -10.43 18.26 -11.87
C ARG A 5 -9.73 17.33 -12.87
N ASP A 6 -9.66 17.75 -14.13
CA ASP A 6 -9.04 16.95 -15.19
C ASP A 6 -7.56 16.67 -14.92
N GLU A 7 -6.84 17.65 -14.37
CA GLU A 7 -5.43 17.48 -13.97
C GLU A 7 -5.28 16.47 -12.84
N LEU A 8 -6.10 16.59 -11.80
CA LEU A 8 -6.09 15.67 -10.66
C LEU A 8 -6.52 14.25 -11.07
N GLU A 9 -7.52 14.10 -11.93
CA GLU A 9 -7.93 12.81 -12.50
C GLU A 9 -6.79 12.17 -13.31
N ALA A 10 -6.09 12.95 -14.13
CA ALA A 10 -4.96 12.47 -14.91
C ALA A 10 -3.79 12.05 -14.01
N ALA A 11 -3.45 12.86 -13.01
CA ALA A 11 -2.40 12.55 -12.04
C ALA A 11 -2.72 11.30 -11.23
N PHE A 12 -3.96 11.17 -10.76
CA PHE A 12 -4.41 9.97 -10.04
C PHE A 12 -4.44 8.73 -10.94
N GLY A 13 -4.82 8.90 -12.20
CA GLY A 13 -4.73 7.84 -13.20
C GLY A 13 -3.29 7.34 -13.39
N ASN A 14 -2.31 8.24 -13.42
CA ASN A 14 -0.88 7.90 -13.48
C ASN A 14 -0.42 7.19 -12.20
N TYR A 15 -0.83 7.67 -11.02
CA TYR A 15 -0.56 7.01 -9.75
C TYR A 15 -1.00 5.54 -9.77
N ARG A 16 -2.25 5.29 -10.18
CA ARG A 16 -2.80 3.93 -10.27
C ARG A 16 -2.03 3.05 -11.25
N LYS A 17 -1.68 3.59 -12.43
CA LYS A 17 -0.88 2.85 -13.43
C LYS A 17 0.50 2.47 -12.88
N THR A 18 1.14 3.36 -12.14
CA THR A 18 2.45 3.09 -11.52
C THR A 18 2.35 2.00 -10.46
N VAL A 19 1.30 1.98 -9.63
CA VAL A 19 1.06 0.89 -8.67
C VAL A 19 0.85 -0.45 -9.38
N ILE A 20 0.06 -0.48 -10.45
CA ILE A 20 -0.14 -1.68 -11.27
C ILE A 20 1.19 -2.17 -11.86
N GLU A 21 2.01 -1.28 -12.40
CA GLU A 21 3.31 -1.63 -12.98
C GLU A 21 4.30 -2.14 -11.92
N ALA A 22 4.38 -1.46 -10.76
CA ALA A 22 5.22 -1.90 -9.64
C ALA A 22 4.83 -3.30 -9.16
N THR A 23 3.55 -3.57 -9.04
CA THR A 23 3.03 -4.90 -8.66
C THR A 23 3.36 -5.95 -9.70
N ARG A 24 3.16 -5.64 -10.98
CA ARG A 24 3.40 -6.55 -12.09
C ARG A 24 4.88 -6.92 -12.25
N THR A 25 5.78 -5.97 -12.04
CA THR A 25 7.24 -6.15 -12.22
C THR A 25 7.97 -6.54 -10.94
N GLY A 26 7.39 -6.25 -9.77
CA GLY A 26 8.06 -6.33 -8.48
C GLY A 26 9.03 -5.16 -8.22
N ASP A 27 9.15 -4.21 -9.16
CA ASP A 27 9.99 -3.01 -9.00
C ASP A 27 9.20 -1.85 -8.39
N TRP A 28 9.26 -1.74 -7.08
CA TRP A 28 8.62 -0.67 -6.32
C TRP A 28 9.43 0.63 -6.28
N ASN A 29 10.59 0.70 -6.91
CA ASN A 29 11.33 1.97 -7.06
C ASN A 29 10.51 3.02 -7.84
N VAL A 30 9.78 2.57 -8.87
CA VAL A 30 8.94 3.45 -9.70
C VAL A 30 7.81 4.11 -8.89
N PHE A 31 7.36 3.49 -7.81
CA PHE A 31 6.36 4.09 -6.92
C PHE A 31 6.88 5.36 -6.25
N ALA A 32 8.12 5.34 -5.77
CA ALA A 32 8.73 6.50 -5.11
C ALA A 32 8.99 7.67 -6.07
N ASP A 33 9.16 7.41 -7.36
CA ASP A 33 9.38 8.45 -8.38
C ASP A 33 8.16 9.38 -8.56
N GLN A 34 6.99 8.99 -8.05
CA GLN A 34 5.78 9.81 -8.07
C GLN A 34 5.74 10.91 -7.01
N PHE A 35 6.70 10.97 -6.11
CA PHE A 35 6.73 11.93 -5.00
C PHE A 35 7.72 13.04 -5.26
N THR A 36 7.44 14.22 -4.68
CA THR A 36 8.44 15.31 -4.63
C THR A 36 9.65 14.90 -3.79
N GLU A 37 10.78 15.58 -3.97
CA GLU A 37 12.01 15.25 -3.23
C GLU A 37 11.84 15.38 -1.72
N ASP A 38 11.02 16.32 -1.27
CA ASP A 38 10.71 16.63 0.13
C ASP A 38 9.37 16.06 0.61
N ALA A 39 8.77 15.15 -0.16
CA ALA A 39 7.48 14.56 0.17
C ALA A 39 7.47 13.87 1.54
N THR A 40 6.30 13.79 2.13
CA THR A 40 6.08 13.03 3.36
C THR A 40 5.13 11.86 3.11
N TYR A 41 5.36 10.74 3.77
CA TYR A 41 4.46 9.59 3.75
C TYR A 41 4.15 9.18 5.17
N HIS A 42 2.87 9.19 5.54
CA HIS A 42 2.41 8.76 6.86
C HIS A 42 1.69 7.42 6.76
N GLU A 43 2.30 6.39 7.31
CA GLU A 43 1.76 5.03 7.32
C GLU A 43 1.41 4.64 8.76
N HIS A 44 0.15 4.25 9.02
CA HIS A 44 -0.37 4.11 10.37
C HIS A 44 0.25 2.94 11.17
N ALA A 45 0.86 1.95 10.51
CA ALA A 45 1.59 0.87 11.20
C ALA A 45 3.08 1.13 11.33
N PHE A 46 3.69 1.87 10.36
CA PHE A 46 5.14 2.00 10.25
C PHE A 46 5.67 3.40 10.63
N GLY A 47 4.80 4.41 10.68
CA GLY A 47 5.16 5.78 11.04
C GLY A 47 5.31 6.70 9.83
N THR A 48 6.10 7.75 9.99
CA THR A 48 6.27 8.81 8.98
C THR A 48 7.64 8.73 8.32
N PHE A 49 7.65 8.84 6.99
CA PHE A 49 8.85 8.87 6.16
C PHE A 49 8.96 10.26 5.52
N ALA A 50 10.14 10.87 5.62
CA ALA A 50 10.42 12.21 5.12
C ALA A 50 11.41 12.15 3.96
N GLY A 51 10.97 12.63 2.80
CA GLY A 51 11.72 12.63 1.57
C GLY A 51 11.54 11.39 0.70
N ARG A 52 11.58 11.61 -0.62
CA ARG A 52 11.39 10.56 -1.64
C ARG A 52 12.26 9.32 -1.40
N GLU A 53 13.51 9.52 -0.99
CA GLU A 53 14.44 8.40 -0.81
C GLU A 53 14.16 7.57 0.46
N GLU A 54 13.60 8.17 1.52
CA GLU A 54 13.09 7.39 2.65
C GLU A 54 11.86 6.58 2.26
N ILE A 55 10.93 7.19 1.51
CA ILE A 55 9.77 6.51 0.96
C ILE A 55 10.22 5.33 0.09
N ARG A 56 11.21 5.53 -0.78
CA ARG A 56 11.78 4.48 -1.64
C ARG A 56 12.31 3.29 -0.84
N ARG A 57 13.15 3.56 0.15
CA ARG A 57 13.72 2.51 1.01
C ARG A 57 12.65 1.74 1.77
N TRP A 58 11.66 2.45 2.27
CA TRP A 58 10.57 1.82 3.00
C TRP A 58 9.68 0.96 2.09
N VAL A 59 9.18 1.50 0.97
CA VAL A 59 8.25 0.77 0.10
C VAL A 59 8.92 -0.46 -0.54
N THR A 60 10.16 -0.32 -1.02
CA THR A 60 10.88 -1.44 -1.64
C THR A 60 11.11 -2.58 -0.64
N ARG A 61 11.48 -2.26 0.60
CA ARG A 61 11.66 -3.25 1.66
C ARG A 61 10.32 -3.90 2.07
N THR A 62 9.29 -3.09 2.25
CA THR A 62 7.97 -3.55 2.71
C THR A 62 7.31 -4.46 1.69
N MET A 63 7.38 -4.10 0.41
CA MET A 63 6.77 -4.88 -0.67
C MET A 63 7.60 -6.11 -1.07
N ALA A 64 8.86 -6.19 -0.68
CA ALA A 64 9.68 -7.40 -0.84
C ALA A 64 9.47 -8.43 0.29
N ALA A 65 8.85 -8.03 1.40
CA ALA A 65 8.64 -8.86 2.58
C ALA A 65 7.17 -9.27 2.73
N PHE A 66 6.92 -10.37 3.47
CA PHE A 66 5.56 -10.76 3.85
C PHE A 66 4.97 -9.72 4.83
N PRO A 67 3.69 -9.33 4.71
CA PRO A 67 2.67 -9.81 3.76
C PRO A 67 2.64 -9.08 2.41
N GLY A 68 3.38 -7.97 2.22
CA GLY A 68 3.34 -7.16 1.00
C GLY A 68 3.64 -7.95 -0.28
N ASN A 69 4.61 -8.87 -0.23
CA ASN A 69 4.98 -9.71 -1.37
C ASN A 69 3.92 -10.77 -1.76
N ARG A 70 2.81 -10.84 -1.02
CA ARG A 70 1.66 -11.72 -1.29
C ARG A 70 0.39 -10.94 -1.64
N MET A 71 0.53 -9.66 -1.95
CA MET A 71 -0.56 -8.80 -2.39
C MET A 71 -0.41 -8.55 -3.90
N PRO A 72 -1.19 -9.24 -4.76
CA PRO A 72 -0.99 -9.20 -6.22
C PRO A 72 -1.54 -7.93 -6.88
N GLU A 73 -2.37 -7.16 -6.18
CA GLU A 73 -3.01 -5.96 -6.70
C GLU A 73 -3.47 -5.04 -5.59
N PHE A 74 -3.77 -3.78 -5.94
CA PHE A 74 -4.29 -2.76 -5.02
C PHE A 74 -5.44 -2.00 -5.69
N PRO A 75 -6.62 -2.62 -5.88
CA PRO A 75 -7.74 -1.99 -6.55
C PRO A 75 -8.35 -0.87 -5.71
N VAL A 76 -8.70 0.23 -6.39
CA VAL A 76 -9.42 1.37 -5.80
C VAL A 76 -10.91 1.10 -5.90
N SER A 77 -11.59 1.04 -4.75
CA SER A 77 -13.05 0.83 -4.67
C SER A 77 -13.84 2.09 -5.01
N TRP A 78 -13.38 3.22 -4.49
CA TRP A 78 -13.94 4.55 -4.72
C TRP A 78 -12.89 5.62 -4.46
N TYR A 79 -13.13 6.82 -4.99
CA TYR A 79 -12.31 8.00 -4.70
C TYR A 79 -13.14 9.28 -4.80
N VAL A 80 -12.65 10.33 -4.14
CA VAL A 80 -13.13 11.69 -4.24
C VAL A 80 -11.97 12.64 -4.47
N ILE A 81 -12.25 13.75 -5.14
CA ILE A 81 -11.26 14.79 -5.46
C ILE A 81 -11.72 16.11 -4.82
N ASP A 82 -10.80 16.75 -4.10
CA ASP A 82 -10.91 18.12 -3.61
C ASP A 82 -10.03 19.02 -4.48
N GLU A 83 -10.64 19.71 -5.43
CA GLU A 83 -9.93 20.57 -6.39
C GLU A 83 -9.31 21.79 -5.70
N GLU A 84 -9.94 22.29 -4.63
CA GLU A 84 -9.46 23.49 -3.92
C GLU A 84 -8.13 23.19 -3.20
N ARG A 85 -8.04 22.01 -2.57
CA ARG A 85 -6.84 21.56 -1.85
C ARG A 85 -5.85 20.81 -2.73
N GLY A 86 -6.29 20.32 -3.89
CA GLY A 86 -5.51 19.40 -4.71
C GLY A 86 -5.37 18.03 -4.07
N TRP A 87 -6.40 17.54 -3.40
CA TRP A 87 -6.36 16.25 -2.73
C TRP A 87 -7.17 15.18 -3.46
N VAL A 88 -6.66 13.97 -3.41
CA VAL A 88 -7.42 12.77 -3.77
C VAL A 88 -7.50 11.88 -2.55
N VAL A 89 -8.72 11.48 -2.19
CA VAL A 89 -8.98 10.53 -1.10
C VAL A 89 -9.62 9.30 -1.71
N CYS A 90 -9.07 8.12 -1.44
CA CYS A 90 -9.57 6.88 -2.01
C CYS A 90 -9.53 5.73 -1.01
N GLU A 91 -10.38 4.73 -1.23
CA GLU A 91 -10.26 3.43 -0.56
C GLU A 91 -9.53 2.46 -1.47
N ILE A 92 -8.45 1.88 -0.93
CA ILE A 92 -7.65 0.87 -1.61
C ILE A 92 -7.88 -0.48 -0.92
N GLN A 93 -8.18 -1.50 -1.72
CA GLN A 93 -8.22 -2.88 -1.27
C GLN A 93 -6.82 -3.49 -1.33
N ASN A 94 -6.50 -4.31 -0.35
CA ASN A 94 -5.23 -5.03 -0.26
C ASN A 94 -5.52 -6.54 -0.17
N PRO A 95 -5.94 -7.17 -1.29
CA PRO A 95 -6.18 -8.62 -1.31
C PRO A 95 -4.87 -9.38 -1.23
N MET A 96 -4.89 -10.49 -0.51
CA MET A 96 -3.80 -11.47 -0.52
C MET A 96 -4.04 -12.49 -1.65
N GLU A 97 -2.98 -13.11 -2.15
CA GLU A 97 -3.11 -14.26 -3.03
C GLU A 97 -3.82 -15.43 -2.32
N ASP A 98 -4.34 -16.39 -3.09
CA ASP A 98 -4.97 -17.61 -2.54
C ASP A 98 -3.95 -18.36 -1.64
N PRO A 99 -4.29 -18.66 -0.39
CA PRO A 99 -3.42 -19.43 0.51
C PRO A 99 -3.29 -20.91 0.11
N GLY A 100 -4.03 -21.37 -0.89
CA GLY A 100 -4.01 -22.73 -1.40
C GLY A 100 -5.28 -23.54 -1.08
N ASP A 101 -6.29 -22.91 -0.52
CA ASP A 101 -7.58 -23.52 -0.18
C ASP A 101 -8.79 -22.81 -0.81
N GLY A 102 -8.54 -21.81 -1.68
CA GLY A 102 -9.56 -21.03 -2.38
C GLY A 102 -10.23 -19.97 -1.54
N THR A 103 -9.77 -19.69 -0.32
CA THR A 103 -10.33 -18.63 0.52
C THR A 103 -9.75 -17.25 0.18
N GLU A 104 -10.60 -16.23 0.29
CA GLU A 104 -10.22 -14.84 0.03
C GLU A 104 -9.88 -14.13 1.34
N HIS A 105 -8.76 -13.42 1.34
CA HIS A 105 -8.29 -12.60 2.46
C HIS A 105 -7.86 -11.24 1.95
N GLY A 106 -8.17 -10.20 2.70
CA GLY A 106 -7.79 -8.84 2.35
C GLY A 106 -8.18 -7.84 3.43
N ALA A 107 -7.66 -6.65 3.33
CA ALA A 107 -8.01 -5.52 4.17
C ALA A 107 -8.03 -4.24 3.32
N ALA A 108 -8.73 -3.23 3.79
CA ALA A 108 -8.80 -1.94 3.11
C ALA A 108 -8.08 -0.86 3.92
N ASN A 109 -7.56 0.14 3.21
CA ASN A 109 -7.09 1.39 3.79
C ASN A 109 -7.68 2.59 3.05
N ILE A 110 -7.70 3.74 3.71
CA ILE A 110 -7.97 5.03 3.09
C ILE A 110 -6.63 5.68 2.78
N THR A 111 -6.40 5.98 1.51
CA THR A 111 -5.24 6.74 1.07
C THR A 111 -5.63 8.19 0.80
N ILE A 112 -4.87 9.12 1.35
CA ILE A 112 -5.01 10.55 1.15
C ILE A 112 -3.75 11.05 0.43
N LEU A 113 -3.92 11.59 -0.77
CA LEU A 113 -2.85 12.13 -1.61
C LEU A 113 -2.96 13.64 -1.71
N HIS A 114 -1.84 14.37 -1.57
CA HIS A 114 -1.75 15.79 -1.82
C HIS A 114 -0.93 16.04 -3.09
N TYR A 115 -1.56 16.62 -4.07
CA TYR A 115 -0.96 16.90 -5.36
C TYR A 115 -0.04 18.12 -5.31
N ALA A 116 1.11 18.04 -5.99
CA ALA A 116 2.11 19.09 -6.04
C ALA A 116 2.33 19.68 -7.45
N GLY A 117 1.61 19.18 -8.45
CA GLY A 117 1.84 19.51 -9.85
C GLY A 117 2.77 18.51 -10.55
N ASP A 118 2.86 18.59 -11.86
CA ASP A 118 3.77 17.79 -12.70
C ASP A 118 3.67 16.27 -12.48
N ASN A 119 2.46 15.77 -12.18
CA ASN A 119 2.20 14.37 -11.80
C ASN A 119 2.94 13.91 -10.54
N LEU A 120 3.31 14.84 -9.65
CA LEU A 120 3.98 14.53 -8.38
C LEU A 120 3.04 14.74 -7.18
N TRP A 121 3.27 13.94 -6.15
CA TRP A 121 2.57 14.02 -4.88
C TRP A 121 3.52 14.51 -3.78
N SER A 122 3.09 15.48 -2.99
CA SER A 122 3.87 16.01 -1.86
C SER A 122 3.58 15.29 -0.55
N HIS A 123 2.47 14.55 -0.51
CA HIS A 123 2.07 13.81 0.68
C HIS A 123 1.22 12.61 0.31
N GLU A 124 1.43 11.52 1.05
CA GLU A 124 0.50 10.39 1.11
C GLU A 124 0.29 9.98 2.56
N GLU A 125 -0.94 9.67 2.92
CA GLU A 125 -1.29 9.06 4.20
C GLU A 125 -2.14 7.82 3.96
N ASP A 126 -1.71 6.68 4.53
CA ASP A 126 -2.49 5.44 4.57
C ASP A 126 -3.12 5.27 5.95
N ALA A 127 -4.40 5.64 6.03
CA ALA A 127 -5.17 5.61 7.26
C ALA A 127 -5.96 4.30 7.38
N TYR A 128 -5.64 3.51 8.38
CA TYR A 128 -6.30 2.25 8.69
C TYR A 128 -6.02 1.80 10.13
N ASN A 129 -6.72 0.79 10.57
CA ASN A 129 -6.39 0.11 11.83
C ASN A 129 -5.37 -1.00 11.56
N PRO A 130 -4.10 -0.87 12.02
CA PRO A 130 -3.06 -1.89 11.80
C PRO A 130 -3.44 -3.29 12.31
N MET A 131 -4.29 -3.37 13.33
CA MET A 131 -4.75 -4.65 13.88
C MET A 131 -5.60 -5.44 12.88
N ASN A 132 -6.33 -4.77 11.97
CA ASN A 132 -7.10 -5.45 10.93
C ASN A 132 -6.16 -6.15 9.94
N PHE A 133 -5.09 -5.47 9.51
CA PHE A 133 -4.07 -6.07 8.65
C PHE A 133 -3.33 -7.22 9.34
N LEU A 134 -2.95 -7.03 10.60
CA LEU A 134 -2.30 -8.08 11.39
C LEU A 134 -3.18 -9.34 11.52
N SER A 135 -4.45 -9.14 11.84
CA SER A 135 -5.44 -10.24 11.97
C SER A 135 -5.64 -10.94 10.64
N MET A 136 -5.80 -10.19 9.54
CA MET A 136 -5.94 -10.70 8.20
C MET A 136 -4.73 -11.55 7.79
N ALA A 137 -3.51 -11.04 7.96
CA ALA A 137 -2.29 -11.76 7.60
C ALA A 137 -2.07 -13.02 8.44
N LYS A 138 -2.38 -12.97 9.76
CA LYS A 138 -2.35 -14.17 10.63
C LYS A 138 -3.38 -15.22 10.19
N THR A 139 -4.56 -14.80 9.75
CA THR A 139 -5.60 -15.71 9.26
C THR A 139 -5.17 -16.35 7.95
N TRP A 140 -4.64 -15.57 7.01
CA TRP A 140 -4.06 -16.08 5.78
C TRP A 140 -2.98 -17.15 6.04
N CYS A 141 -2.05 -16.90 6.97
CA CYS A 141 -1.02 -17.88 7.34
C CYS A 141 -1.61 -19.20 7.85
N ARG A 142 -2.66 -19.15 8.68
CA ARG A 142 -3.32 -20.38 9.18
C ARG A 142 -3.96 -21.20 8.05
N HIS A 143 -4.60 -20.54 7.10
CA HIS A 143 -5.16 -21.18 5.92
C HIS A 143 -4.07 -21.79 5.04
N ALA A 144 -2.99 -21.03 4.77
CA ALA A 144 -1.85 -21.53 3.99
C ALA A 144 -1.15 -22.72 4.67
N GLU A 145 -1.02 -22.70 6.00
CA GLU A 145 -0.45 -23.82 6.76
C GLU A 145 -1.34 -25.07 6.68
N ALA A 146 -2.65 -24.90 6.86
CA ALA A 146 -3.61 -26.02 6.76
C ALA A 146 -3.65 -26.61 5.36
N ALA A 147 -3.46 -25.80 4.32
CA ALA A 147 -3.37 -26.24 2.93
C ALA A 147 -1.99 -26.83 2.55
N GLY A 148 -0.99 -26.75 3.44
CA GLY A 148 0.38 -27.21 3.17
C GLY A 148 1.20 -26.27 2.26
N HIS A 149 0.81 -25.01 2.16
CA HIS A 149 1.41 -24.02 1.27
C HIS A 149 2.01 -22.80 2.01
N LEU A 150 2.19 -22.85 3.34
CA LEU A 150 2.75 -21.71 4.08
C LEU A 150 4.21 -21.44 3.68
N PRO A 151 4.52 -20.30 3.05
CA PRO A 151 5.88 -19.96 2.68
C PRO A 151 6.78 -19.74 3.91
N GLU A 152 8.09 -19.93 3.73
CA GLU A 152 9.06 -19.81 4.82
C GLU A 152 9.12 -18.40 5.42
N ASP A 153 9.06 -17.37 4.59
CA ASP A 153 9.07 -15.97 5.03
C ASP A 153 7.78 -15.61 5.81
N ALA A 154 6.63 -16.14 5.39
CA ALA A 154 5.36 -15.98 6.11
C ALA A 154 5.37 -16.72 7.45
N ARG A 155 5.96 -17.92 7.52
CA ARG A 155 6.16 -18.65 8.77
C ARG A 155 7.06 -17.87 9.73
N ALA A 156 8.20 -17.37 9.26
CA ALA A 156 9.11 -16.57 10.06
C ALA A 156 8.45 -15.29 10.57
N TRP A 157 7.61 -14.65 9.74
CA TRP A 157 6.83 -13.49 10.14
C TRP A 157 5.79 -13.85 11.22
N LEU A 158 5.04 -14.92 11.04
CA LEU A 158 4.04 -15.40 11.99
C LEU A 158 4.66 -15.70 13.35
N ASP A 159 5.83 -16.34 13.38
CA ASP A 159 6.57 -16.65 14.60
C ASP A 159 7.01 -15.38 15.36
N ARG A 160 7.46 -14.35 14.62
CA ARG A 160 7.80 -13.05 15.22
C ARG A 160 6.58 -12.36 15.81
N MET A 161 5.46 -12.33 15.07
CA MET A 161 4.21 -11.68 15.51
C MET A 161 3.54 -12.39 16.68
N SER A 162 3.81 -13.67 16.88
CA SER A 162 3.29 -14.44 18.01
C SER A 162 4.06 -14.21 19.33
N ARG A 163 5.27 -13.65 19.24
CA ARG A 163 6.13 -13.35 20.42
C ARG A 163 5.98 -11.94 20.95
N VAL A 164 5.27 -11.06 20.22
CA VAL A 164 4.98 -9.70 20.69
C VAL A 164 3.81 -9.78 21.65
N PRO A 165 3.97 -9.39 22.94
CA PRO A 165 2.85 -9.29 23.89
C PRO A 165 1.82 -8.29 23.34
N GLY A 166 0.55 -8.63 23.40
CA GLY A 166 -0.56 -7.77 23.03
C GLY A 166 -0.73 -6.60 24.01
#